data_fb14cb3922302ef7ab343a616ed40cf5
#
_entry.id   fb14cb3922302ef7ab343a616ed40cf5
#
_cell.length_a   1.000
_cell.length_b   1.000
_cell.length_c   1.000
_cell.angle_alpha   90.00
_cell.angle_beta   90.00
_cell.angle_gamma   90.00
#
_symmetry.space_group_name_H-M   'P 1'
#
loop_
_entity.id
_entity.type
_entity.pdbx_description
1 polymer ?
#
loop_
_entity_poly.entity_id
_entity_poly.type
_entity_poly.pdbx_seq_one_letter_code
_entity_poly.pdbx_strand_id
1 'polypeptide(L)'
;MTTTISRRTLLAACAAATLSISHPARANSSRIKVSTLNETGRIVTVEVPFNPARVAVIDAAVLDTLDHWNLTDRIVAMPQTTVIPYLAKYFKKSDAVINIGTLKEVDMEALMASEPDIIFISGRLAKKYRELSRIAPVVYMTTDRESGSFSSFEKNLMTLATIFGQEEKARTDIAGFTGRLEAIRQKASGQTALVGLVTSAHVNLLGNNARCSLISNEFGFQNIASKANANHGNESSFELLLKLNPDYFFVLDRDSAIARPGARVARDVLNNELVTRMKASRENRIIYLTPAAWYLAEGGVTAMNIMFTDIERALGLQ
;
A
#
# COMPACT_ATOMS: atom_id res chain seq x y z
N MET A 1 53.23 64.29 -50.25
CA MET A 1 51.89 63.72 -50.52
C MET A 1 51.54 62.84 -49.33
N THR A 2 50.79 63.37 -48.43
CA THR A 2 50.43 62.79 -47.15
C THR A 2 48.98 62.23 -47.21
N THR A 3 48.80 60.99 -47.08
CA THR A 3 47.46 60.37 -47.08
C THR A 3 47.10 59.97 -45.63
N THR A 4 46.10 60.62 -45.14
CA THR A 4 45.53 60.42 -43.75
C THR A 4 44.61 59.18 -43.74
N ILE A 5 44.86 58.21 -42.87
CA ILE A 5 43.99 57.06 -42.66
C ILE A 5 43.05 57.37 -41.48
N SER A 6 41.75 57.37 -41.78
CA SER A 6 40.66 57.55 -40.85
C SER A 6 40.42 56.32 -39.99
N ARG A 7 40.35 56.51 -38.66
CA ARG A 7 39.95 55.52 -37.70
C ARG A 7 38.43 55.32 -37.74
N ARG A 8 37.97 54.21 -38.27
CA ARG A 8 36.58 53.74 -38.08
C ARG A 8 36.51 52.82 -36.87
N THR A 9 35.76 53.27 -35.91
CA THR A 9 35.43 52.58 -34.70
C THR A 9 34.53 51.36 -35.00
N LEU A 10 35.00 50.14 -34.70
CA LEU A 10 34.16 48.94 -34.70
C LEU A 10 33.43 48.89 -33.36
N LEU A 11 32.11 49.09 -33.36
CA LEU A 11 31.20 48.72 -32.27
C LEU A 11 30.85 47.26 -32.41
N ALA A 12 31.40 46.42 -31.51
CA ALA A 12 30.97 45.03 -31.37
C ALA A 12 29.68 44.98 -30.53
N ALA A 13 28.57 44.69 -31.17
CA ALA A 13 27.30 44.39 -30.47
C ALA A 13 27.35 42.98 -29.93
N CYS A 14 27.52 42.86 -28.62
CA CYS A 14 27.30 41.60 -27.89
C CYS A 14 25.78 41.36 -27.77
N ALA A 15 25.23 40.52 -28.64
CA ALA A 15 23.88 39.98 -28.50
C ALA A 15 23.92 38.93 -27.37
N ALA A 16 23.48 39.31 -26.17
CA ALA A 16 23.22 38.36 -25.10
C ALA A 16 21.97 37.54 -25.45
N ALA A 17 22.17 36.31 -25.93
CA ALA A 17 21.09 35.33 -26.10
C ALA A 17 20.67 34.86 -24.69
N THR A 18 19.62 35.45 -24.14
CA THR A 18 18.93 34.92 -22.96
C THR A 18 18.21 33.65 -23.41
N LEU A 19 18.78 32.48 -23.07
CA LEU A 19 18.07 31.22 -23.11
C LEU A 19 16.94 31.28 -22.07
N SER A 20 15.76 31.67 -22.48
CA SER A 20 14.55 31.47 -21.68
C SER A 20 14.31 29.97 -21.60
N ILE A 21 14.67 29.36 -20.47
CA ILE A 21 14.23 28.04 -20.11
C ILE A 21 12.72 28.15 -19.88
N SER A 22 11.95 27.90 -20.95
CA SER A 22 10.50 27.76 -20.84
C SER A 22 10.23 26.51 -20.02
N HIS A 23 9.97 26.68 -18.73
CA HIS A 23 9.31 25.65 -17.95
C HIS A 23 7.98 25.38 -18.66
N PRO A 24 7.64 24.11 -18.96
CA PRO A 24 6.32 23.81 -19.51
C PRO A 24 5.30 24.38 -18.51
N ALA A 25 4.46 25.29 -18.99
CA ALA A 25 3.38 25.86 -18.20
C ALA A 25 2.62 24.68 -17.59
N ARG A 26 2.53 24.62 -16.25
CA ARG A 26 1.66 23.67 -15.54
C ARG A 26 0.30 23.81 -16.21
N ALA A 27 -0.10 22.80 -16.98
CA ALA A 27 -1.43 22.77 -17.59
C ALA A 27 -2.42 23.03 -16.46
N ASN A 28 -3.33 23.96 -16.64
CA ASN A 28 -4.36 24.30 -15.66
C ASN A 28 -5.31 23.11 -15.56
N SER A 29 -4.84 22.04 -14.87
CA SER A 29 -5.61 20.81 -14.69
C SER A 29 -6.83 21.18 -13.87
N SER A 30 -8.01 20.78 -14.32
CA SER A 30 -9.23 20.91 -13.55
C SER A 30 -9.00 20.33 -12.15
N ARG A 31 -9.50 21.01 -11.12
CA ARG A 31 -9.39 20.53 -9.74
C ARG A 31 -10.69 19.88 -9.33
N ILE A 32 -10.59 18.85 -8.53
CA ILE A 32 -11.72 18.12 -7.97
C ILE A 32 -11.61 18.08 -6.45
N LYS A 33 -12.74 17.89 -5.78
CA LYS A 33 -12.81 17.73 -4.33
C LYS A 33 -12.92 16.26 -3.99
N VAL A 34 -12.04 15.78 -3.12
CA VAL A 34 -12.09 14.42 -2.59
C VAL A 34 -12.12 14.42 -1.07
N SER A 35 -12.77 13.42 -0.50
CA SER A 35 -12.73 13.18 0.95
C SER A 35 -11.52 12.35 1.31
N THR A 36 -10.78 12.76 2.33
CA THR A 36 -9.61 12.09 2.85
C THR A 36 -9.55 12.22 4.37
N LEU A 37 -8.62 11.54 5.03
CA LEU A 37 -8.35 11.73 6.46
C LEU A 37 -7.29 12.81 6.65
N ASN A 38 -7.30 13.47 7.81
CA ASN A 38 -6.21 14.33 8.28
C ASN A 38 -5.36 13.62 9.35
N GLU A 39 -4.42 14.34 9.95
CA GLU A 39 -3.51 13.84 11.00
C GLU A 39 -4.19 13.35 12.28
N THR A 40 -5.45 13.77 12.51
CA THR A 40 -6.25 13.34 13.67
C THR A 40 -7.24 12.22 13.34
N GLY A 41 -7.20 11.69 12.10
CA GLY A 41 -8.13 10.66 11.63
C GLY A 41 -9.52 11.18 11.30
N ARG A 42 -9.73 12.50 11.22
CA ARG A 42 -11.01 13.10 10.82
C ARG A 42 -11.10 13.18 9.31
N ILE A 43 -12.30 12.97 8.78
CA ILE A 43 -12.60 13.18 7.36
C ILE A 43 -12.55 14.67 7.07
N VAL A 44 -11.79 15.04 6.05
CA VAL A 44 -11.70 16.40 5.50
C VAL A 44 -11.85 16.36 3.98
N THR A 45 -12.23 17.48 3.39
CA THR A 45 -12.29 17.64 1.94
C THR A 45 -11.03 18.38 1.46
N VAL A 46 -10.35 17.83 0.47
CA VAL A 46 -9.15 18.41 -0.13
C VAL A 46 -9.39 18.62 -1.63
N GLU A 47 -8.97 19.77 -2.14
CA GLU A 47 -8.91 20.01 -3.59
C GLU A 47 -7.62 19.43 -4.15
N VAL A 48 -7.76 18.53 -5.12
CA VAL A 48 -6.64 17.87 -5.80
C VAL A 48 -6.73 18.10 -7.31
N PRO A 49 -5.62 18.06 -8.06
CA PRO A 49 -5.70 18.07 -9.51
C PRO A 49 -6.42 16.83 -10.03
N PHE A 50 -7.27 16.99 -11.04
CA PHE A 50 -7.81 15.86 -11.79
C PHE A 50 -6.74 15.34 -12.74
N ASN A 51 -6.58 14.02 -12.78
CA ASN A 51 -5.63 13.33 -13.64
C ASN A 51 -4.19 13.87 -13.52
N PRO A 52 -3.60 13.90 -12.29
CA PRO A 52 -2.30 14.51 -12.02
C PRO A 52 -1.19 13.85 -12.83
N ALA A 53 -0.23 14.66 -13.29
CA ALA A 53 0.91 14.19 -14.06
C ALA A 53 2.12 13.82 -13.19
N ARG A 54 2.24 14.39 -11.98
CA ARG A 54 3.38 14.22 -11.08
C ARG A 54 2.89 13.74 -9.71
N VAL A 55 3.08 12.46 -9.46
CA VAL A 55 2.51 11.80 -8.28
C VAL A 55 3.62 11.35 -7.34
N ALA A 56 3.55 11.75 -6.08
CA ALA A 56 4.38 11.15 -5.02
C ALA A 56 3.57 10.05 -4.31
N VAL A 57 4.11 8.83 -4.29
CA VAL A 57 3.43 7.66 -3.75
C VAL A 57 4.18 7.13 -2.53
N ILE A 58 3.61 7.33 -1.32
CA ILE A 58 4.17 6.84 -0.06
C ILE A 58 3.21 5.81 0.58
N ASP A 59 2.41 5.20 -0.24
CA ASP A 59 1.52 4.11 0.11
C ASP A 59 1.63 2.97 -0.91
N ALA A 60 1.89 1.76 -0.41
CA ALA A 60 2.11 0.60 -1.27
C ALA A 60 0.83 0.11 -1.97
N ALA A 61 -0.36 0.32 -1.39
CA ALA A 61 -1.62 -0.01 -2.02
C ALA A 61 -1.94 0.93 -3.19
N VAL A 62 -1.54 2.21 -3.07
CA VAL A 62 -1.65 3.17 -4.18
C VAL A 62 -0.70 2.80 -5.31
N LEU A 63 0.58 2.46 -5.00
CA LEU A 63 1.53 1.98 -6.01
C LEU A 63 0.99 0.75 -6.76
N ASP A 64 0.46 -0.21 -6.04
CA ASP A 64 -0.15 -1.43 -6.57
C ASP A 64 -1.32 -1.12 -7.52
N THR A 65 -2.22 -0.22 -7.10
CA THR A 65 -3.37 0.19 -7.91
C THR A 65 -2.95 0.96 -9.18
N LEU A 66 -1.96 1.87 -9.06
CA LEU A 66 -1.44 2.58 -10.23
C LEU A 66 -0.72 1.64 -11.21
N ASP A 67 -0.03 0.59 -10.71
CA ASP A 67 0.54 -0.46 -11.55
C ASP A 67 -0.55 -1.24 -12.30
N HIS A 68 -1.59 -1.68 -11.58
CA HIS A 68 -2.73 -2.39 -12.16
C HIS A 68 -3.44 -1.57 -13.26
N TRP A 69 -3.53 -0.26 -13.07
CA TRP A 69 -4.16 0.65 -14.05
C TRP A 69 -3.21 1.16 -15.14
N ASN A 70 -1.90 0.78 -15.12
CA ASN A 70 -0.86 1.25 -16.03
C ASN A 70 -0.66 2.78 -15.97
N LEU A 71 -0.60 3.36 -14.76
CA LEU A 71 -0.43 4.79 -14.50
C LEU A 71 0.88 5.13 -13.78
N THR A 72 1.83 4.21 -13.74
CA THR A 72 3.08 4.37 -12.98
C THR A 72 4.10 5.30 -13.64
N ASP A 73 3.92 5.64 -14.91
CA ASP A 73 4.68 6.68 -15.61
C ASP A 73 4.53 8.08 -15.01
N ARG A 74 3.48 8.28 -14.19
CA ARG A 74 3.20 9.52 -13.46
C ARG A 74 3.93 9.63 -12.13
N ILE A 75 4.52 8.54 -11.64
CA ILE A 75 5.21 8.53 -10.34
C ILE A 75 6.55 9.24 -10.47
N VAL A 76 6.72 10.34 -9.74
CA VAL A 76 7.96 11.14 -9.71
C VAL A 76 8.76 10.91 -8.43
N ALA A 77 8.12 10.43 -7.36
CA ALA A 77 8.77 10.17 -6.09
C ALA A 77 8.10 9.00 -5.33
N MET A 78 8.90 8.12 -4.77
CA MET A 78 8.44 7.03 -3.91
C MET A 78 9.57 6.50 -3.01
N PRO A 79 9.26 5.87 -1.85
CA PRO A 79 10.23 5.11 -1.08
C PRO A 79 10.74 3.91 -1.87
N GLN A 80 12.06 3.70 -1.93
CA GLN A 80 12.67 2.58 -2.68
C GLN A 80 13.35 1.54 -1.79
N THR A 81 13.21 1.66 -0.47
CA THR A 81 13.88 0.78 0.50
C THR A 81 13.09 -0.48 0.86
N THR A 82 11.79 -0.48 0.62
CA THR A 82 10.91 -1.63 0.90
C THR A 82 10.54 -2.30 -0.41
N VAL A 83 10.98 -3.54 -0.60
CA VAL A 83 10.70 -4.30 -1.82
C VAL A 83 9.44 -5.13 -1.66
N ILE A 84 8.46 -4.91 -2.55
CA ILE A 84 7.28 -5.76 -2.70
C ILE A 84 7.55 -6.66 -3.90
N PRO A 85 7.63 -8.01 -3.75
CA PRO A 85 8.13 -8.90 -4.79
C PRO A 85 7.44 -8.75 -6.15
N TYR A 86 6.11 -8.65 -6.19
CA TYR A 86 5.36 -8.49 -7.45
C TYR A 86 5.42 -7.08 -8.04
N LEU A 87 5.94 -6.08 -7.28
CA LEU A 87 6.21 -4.72 -7.71
C LEU A 87 7.72 -4.43 -7.78
N ALA A 88 8.58 -5.46 -7.75
CA ALA A 88 10.04 -5.32 -7.64
C ALA A 88 10.66 -4.42 -8.72
N LYS A 89 10.02 -4.31 -9.90
CA LYS A 89 10.47 -3.44 -11.00
C LYS A 89 10.59 -1.97 -10.62
N TYR A 90 9.78 -1.49 -9.65
CA TYR A 90 9.77 -0.09 -9.19
C TYR A 90 10.82 0.23 -8.13
N PHE A 91 11.39 -0.78 -7.50
CA PHE A 91 12.41 -0.63 -6.44
C PHE A 91 13.84 -0.69 -6.98
N LYS A 92 14.00 -0.72 -8.29
CA LYS A 92 15.31 -0.56 -8.95
C LYS A 92 15.62 0.92 -9.05
N LYS A 93 16.90 1.28 -8.81
CA LYS A 93 17.36 2.67 -8.97
C LYS A 93 17.02 3.16 -10.38
N SER A 94 16.33 4.29 -10.45
CA SER A 94 15.92 4.95 -11.69
C SER A 94 16.13 6.45 -11.54
N ASP A 95 16.63 7.11 -12.57
CA ASP A 95 16.75 8.58 -12.57
C ASP A 95 15.40 9.27 -12.77
N ALA A 96 14.37 8.52 -13.21
CA ALA A 96 13.03 9.06 -13.44
C ALA A 96 12.18 9.17 -12.16
N VAL A 97 12.48 8.39 -11.12
CA VAL A 97 11.73 8.36 -9.85
C VAL A 97 12.67 8.66 -8.69
N ILE A 98 12.42 9.75 -8.01
CA ILE A 98 13.23 10.19 -6.86
C ILE A 98 12.94 9.28 -5.66
N ASN A 99 14.00 8.70 -5.08
CA ASN A 99 13.89 7.97 -3.82
C ASN A 99 13.72 8.96 -2.66
N ILE A 100 12.61 8.86 -1.97
CA ILE A 100 12.25 9.73 -0.84
C ILE A 100 12.30 9.01 0.51
N GLY A 101 13.16 8.00 0.65
CA GLY A 101 13.41 7.31 1.91
C GLY A 101 12.58 6.04 2.13
N THR A 102 11.80 5.98 3.21
CA THR A 102 11.03 4.79 3.62
C THR A 102 9.53 5.06 3.72
N LEU A 103 8.72 4.02 3.87
CA LEU A 103 7.27 4.15 4.13
C LEU A 103 6.96 4.81 5.50
N LYS A 104 7.96 5.05 6.36
CA LYS A 104 7.80 5.64 7.70
C LYS A 104 8.54 6.95 7.87
N GLU A 105 9.64 7.12 7.14
CA GLU A 105 10.52 8.28 7.23
C GLU A 105 10.76 8.80 5.82
N VAL A 106 10.28 10.01 5.58
CA VAL A 106 10.34 10.67 4.27
C VAL A 106 11.43 11.71 4.27
N ASP A 107 12.28 11.68 3.26
CA ASP A 107 13.19 12.77 2.93
C ASP A 107 12.36 13.92 2.32
N MET A 108 12.11 14.94 3.15
CA MET A 108 11.27 16.09 2.78
C MET A 108 11.91 16.96 1.70
N GLU A 109 13.26 17.03 1.66
CA GLU A 109 13.97 17.80 0.63
C GLU A 109 13.87 17.12 -0.73
N ALA A 110 14.11 15.80 -0.77
CA ALA A 110 13.96 15.01 -1.99
C ALA A 110 12.50 15.02 -2.49
N LEU A 111 11.52 14.92 -1.57
CA LEU A 111 10.11 15.03 -1.93
C LEU A 111 9.77 16.41 -2.52
N MET A 112 10.25 17.49 -1.91
CA MET A 112 10.04 18.86 -2.41
C MET A 112 10.70 19.05 -3.78
N ALA A 113 11.93 18.56 -3.96
CA ALA A 113 12.66 18.60 -5.23
C ALA A 113 11.97 17.80 -6.34
N SER A 114 11.14 16.81 -6.00
CA SER A 114 10.35 16.06 -6.99
C SER A 114 9.16 16.83 -7.54
N GLU A 115 8.82 18.00 -6.98
CA GLU A 115 7.70 18.86 -7.39
C GLU A 115 6.40 18.09 -7.70
N PRO A 116 5.83 17.33 -6.75
CA PRO A 116 4.63 16.56 -7.00
C PRO A 116 3.39 17.46 -7.09
N ASP A 117 2.42 17.07 -7.91
CA ASP A 117 1.08 17.68 -7.97
C ASP A 117 0.17 17.19 -6.85
N ILE A 118 0.43 15.96 -6.36
CA ILE A 118 -0.34 15.26 -5.32
C ILE A 118 0.56 14.27 -4.58
N ILE A 119 0.27 14.06 -3.29
CA ILE A 119 0.98 13.12 -2.42
C ILE A 119 -0.01 12.12 -1.84
N PHE A 120 0.25 10.81 -2.00
CA PHE A 120 -0.52 9.74 -1.37
C PHE A 120 0.26 9.16 -0.19
N ILE A 121 -0.40 9.10 0.98
CA ILE A 121 0.20 8.55 2.20
C ILE A 121 -0.68 7.47 2.83
N SER A 122 -0.07 6.62 3.66
CA SER A 122 -0.75 5.67 4.54
C SER A 122 -0.77 6.14 5.99
N GLY A 123 -1.42 5.38 6.87
CA GLY A 123 -1.45 5.63 8.32
C GLY A 123 -0.08 5.71 8.99
N ARG A 124 0.97 5.19 8.35
CA ARG A 124 2.36 5.29 8.85
C ARG A 124 2.85 6.73 8.91
N LEU A 125 2.33 7.61 8.04
CA LEU A 125 2.70 9.03 7.94
C LEU A 125 1.58 9.98 8.39
N ALA A 126 0.53 9.52 9.06
CA ALA A 126 -0.57 10.35 9.53
C ALA A 126 -0.07 11.59 10.29
N LYS A 127 0.91 11.43 11.19
CA LYS A 127 1.50 12.54 11.96
C LYS A 127 2.24 13.58 11.11
N LYS A 128 2.64 13.22 9.87
CA LYS A 128 3.32 14.10 8.92
C LYS A 128 2.37 14.78 7.92
N TYR A 129 1.07 14.48 7.99
CA TYR A 129 0.06 14.99 7.06
C TYR A 129 0.19 16.51 6.84
N ARG A 130 0.26 17.28 7.94
CA ARG A 130 0.33 18.73 7.88
C ARG A 130 1.62 19.27 7.27
N GLU A 131 2.76 18.62 7.53
CA GLU A 131 4.04 18.98 6.91
C GLU A 131 4.02 18.71 5.41
N LEU A 132 3.55 17.52 5.01
CA LEU A 132 3.43 17.10 3.62
C LEU A 132 2.45 17.99 2.83
N SER A 133 1.36 18.43 3.46
CA SER A 133 0.36 19.32 2.85
C SER A 133 0.89 20.72 2.50
N ARG A 134 2.07 21.10 2.99
CA ARG A 134 2.75 22.34 2.58
C ARG A 134 3.48 22.20 1.24
N ILE A 135 3.76 20.97 0.79
CA ILE A 135 4.43 20.67 -0.48
C ILE A 135 3.39 20.53 -1.59
N ALA A 136 2.39 19.66 -1.39
CA ALA A 136 1.31 19.43 -2.33
C ALA A 136 0.06 18.89 -1.61
N PRO A 137 -1.13 18.90 -2.23
CA PRO A 137 -2.32 18.25 -1.68
C PRO A 137 -2.04 16.80 -1.28
N VAL A 138 -2.47 16.42 -0.07
CA VAL A 138 -2.26 15.08 0.48
C VAL A 138 -3.57 14.30 0.50
N VAL A 139 -3.55 13.10 -0.06
CA VAL A 139 -4.62 12.10 0.06
C VAL A 139 -4.12 10.99 0.97
N TYR A 140 -4.73 10.88 2.15
CA TYR A 140 -4.38 9.90 3.15
C TYR A 140 -5.31 8.69 3.00
N MET A 141 -4.74 7.59 2.50
CA MET A 141 -5.43 6.33 2.28
C MET A 141 -5.17 5.38 3.46
N THR A 142 -6.22 4.75 3.95
CA THR A 142 -6.08 3.73 5.01
C THR A 142 -7.24 2.74 4.94
N THR A 143 -7.03 1.54 5.50
CA THR A 143 -8.08 0.55 5.68
C THR A 143 -8.77 0.80 7.01
N ASP A 144 -10.05 1.13 6.96
CA ASP A 144 -10.93 1.20 8.13
C ASP A 144 -11.51 -0.19 8.41
N ARG A 145 -10.94 -0.87 9.40
CA ARG A 145 -11.32 -2.23 9.78
C ARG A 145 -12.59 -2.30 10.62
N GLU A 146 -12.99 -1.18 11.25
CA GLU A 146 -14.24 -1.09 12.01
C GLU A 146 -15.43 -1.02 11.10
N SER A 147 -15.32 -0.26 10.00
CA SER A 147 -16.35 -0.16 8.96
C SER A 147 -16.32 -1.30 7.94
N GLY A 148 -15.30 -2.18 8.02
CA GLY A 148 -15.08 -3.28 7.09
C GLY A 148 -13.92 -3.03 6.13
N SER A 149 -13.03 -4.02 6.02
CA SER A 149 -11.85 -3.92 5.17
C SER A 149 -12.20 -3.87 3.69
N PHE A 150 -13.20 -4.64 3.26
CA PHE A 150 -13.63 -4.66 1.85
C PHE A 150 -14.35 -3.37 1.45
N SER A 151 -15.28 -2.86 2.26
CA SER A 151 -15.95 -1.58 1.98
C SER A 151 -14.97 -0.40 2.01
N SER A 152 -13.95 -0.48 2.87
CA SER A 152 -12.85 0.50 2.89
C SER A 152 -12.01 0.45 1.61
N PHE A 153 -11.72 -0.76 1.10
CA PHE A 153 -11.06 -0.95 -0.20
C PHE A 153 -11.88 -0.32 -1.33
N GLU A 154 -13.20 -0.62 -1.42
CA GLU A 154 -14.10 -0.06 -2.44
C GLU A 154 -14.07 1.47 -2.42
N LYS A 155 -14.22 2.08 -1.24
CA LYS A 155 -14.21 3.54 -1.07
C LYS A 155 -12.88 4.15 -1.50
N ASN A 156 -11.76 3.56 -1.09
CA ASN A 156 -10.42 4.03 -1.42
C ASN A 156 -10.15 3.90 -2.92
N LEU A 157 -10.52 2.77 -3.51
CA LEU A 157 -10.37 2.52 -4.94
C LEU A 157 -11.18 3.53 -5.78
N MET A 158 -12.44 3.80 -5.38
CA MET A 158 -13.27 4.81 -6.05
C MET A 158 -12.71 6.22 -5.88
N THR A 159 -12.10 6.55 -4.74
CA THR A 159 -11.41 7.84 -4.54
C THR A 159 -10.23 7.99 -5.51
N LEU A 160 -9.39 6.96 -5.64
CA LEU A 160 -8.31 6.94 -6.64
C LEU A 160 -8.87 7.05 -8.06
N ALA A 161 -9.91 6.28 -8.36
CA ALA A 161 -10.57 6.29 -9.67
C ALA A 161 -11.07 7.70 -10.05
N THR A 162 -11.70 8.40 -9.13
CA THR A 162 -12.17 9.78 -9.34
C THR A 162 -10.99 10.74 -9.60
N ILE A 163 -9.85 10.55 -8.90
CA ILE A 163 -8.67 11.38 -9.11
C ILE A 163 -8.06 11.14 -10.49
N PHE A 164 -8.01 9.88 -10.95
CA PHE A 164 -7.33 9.49 -12.19
C PHE A 164 -8.24 9.26 -13.39
N GLY A 165 -9.57 9.46 -13.26
CA GLY A 165 -10.54 9.20 -14.33
C GLY A 165 -10.63 7.71 -14.71
N GLN A 166 -10.60 6.81 -13.71
CA GLN A 166 -10.60 5.35 -13.91
C GLN A 166 -11.84 4.66 -13.30
N GLU A 167 -12.97 5.36 -13.19
CA GLU A 167 -14.15 4.89 -12.49
C GLU A 167 -14.70 3.57 -13.05
N GLU A 168 -14.67 3.37 -14.36
CA GLU A 168 -15.13 2.14 -15.00
C GLU A 168 -14.24 0.94 -14.65
N LYS A 169 -12.90 1.15 -14.64
CA LYS A 169 -11.97 0.11 -14.21
C LYS A 169 -12.20 -0.26 -12.75
N ALA A 170 -12.34 0.74 -11.87
CA ALA A 170 -12.59 0.51 -10.46
C ALA A 170 -13.89 -0.28 -10.23
N ARG A 171 -14.99 0.05 -10.92
CA ARG A 171 -16.24 -0.71 -10.82
C ARG A 171 -16.08 -2.15 -11.29
N THR A 172 -15.32 -2.38 -12.37
CA THR A 172 -15.02 -3.71 -12.88
C THR A 172 -14.21 -4.53 -11.86
N ASP A 173 -13.16 -3.94 -11.29
CA ASP A 173 -12.34 -4.56 -10.27
C ASP A 173 -13.19 -4.95 -9.04
N ILE A 174 -14.01 -4.03 -8.51
CA ILE A 174 -14.91 -4.26 -7.36
C ILE A 174 -15.90 -5.38 -7.65
N ALA A 175 -16.55 -5.36 -8.81
CA ALA A 175 -17.52 -6.39 -9.19
C ALA A 175 -16.86 -7.78 -9.25
N GLY A 176 -15.63 -7.88 -9.76
CA GLY A 176 -14.85 -9.11 -9.78
C GLY A 176 -14.60 -9.70 -8.40
N PHE A 177 -14.36 -8.87 -7.40
CA PHE A 177 -14.15 -9.31 -6.01
C PHE A 177 -15.47 -9.71 -5.32
N THR A 178 -16.58 -9.04 -5.62
CA THR A 178 -17.88 -9.31 -4.96
C THR A 178 -18.36 -10.74 -5.17
N GLY A 179 -18.26 -11.26 -6.39
CA GLY A 179 -18.64 -12.65 -6.67
C GLY A 179 -17.75 -13.68 -5.96
N ARG A 180 -16.45 -13.42 -5.90
CA ARG A 180 -15.47 -14.27 -5.19
C ARG A 180 -15.72 -14.27 -3.69
N LEU A 181 -16.05 -13.10 -3.12
CA LEU A 181 -16.36 -12.93 -1.70
C LEU A 181 -17.53 -13.85 -1.28
N GLU A 182 -18.59 -13.89 -2.07
CA GLU A 182 -19.75 -14.73 -1.79
C GLU A 182 -19.39 -16.23 -1.81
N ALA A 183 -18.64 -16.68 -2.81
CA ALA A 183 -18.18 -18.07 -2.90
C ALA A 183 -17.31 -18.47 -1.70
N ILE A 184 -16.40 -17.57 -1.26
CA ILE A 184 -15.57 -17.78 -0.07
C ILE A 184 -16.45 -17.89 1.18
N ARG A 185 -17.40 -16.96 1.38
CA ARG A 185 -18.32 -16.95 2.54
C ARG A 185 -19.08 -18.26 2.70
N GLN A 186 -19.61 -18.78 1.61
CA GLN A 186 -20.34 -20.03 1.63
C GLN A 186 -19.47 -21.20 2.12
N LYS A 187 -18.21 -21.26 1.72
CA LYS A 187 -17.27 -22.32 2.12
C LYS A 187 -16.67 -22.13 3.50
N ALA A 188 -16.44 -20.90 3.91
CA ALA A 188 -15.86 -20.56 5.21
C ALA A 188 -16.89 -20.62 6.36
N SER A 189 -18.18 -20.59 6.03
CA SER A 189 -19.26 -20.61 7.04
C SER A 189 -19.15 -21.83 7.96
N GLY A 190 -19.18 -21.57 9.27
CA GLY A 190 -19.06 -22.59 10.31
C GLY A 190 -17.63 -23.10 10.57
N GLN A 191 -16.63 -22.65 9.81
CA GLN A 191 -15.23 -23.01 10.04
C GLN A 191 -14.61 -22.09 11.09
N THR A 192 -14.00 -22.68 12.12
CA THR A 192 -13.23 -21.92 13.11
C THR A 192 -11.85 -21.59 12.60
N ALA A 193 -11.35 -20.41 12.94
CA ALA A 193 -10.03 -19.95 12.55
C ALA A 193 -9.25 -19.29 13.68
N LEU A 194 -7.94 -19.37 13.60
CA LEU A 194 -7.00 -18.44 14.23
C LEU A 194 -6.29 -17.64 13.16
N VAL A 195 -5.98 -16.39 13.48
CA VAL A 195 -5.11 -15.54 12.65
C VAL A 195 -3.89 -15.18 13.49
N GLY A 196 -2.71 -15.59 13.04
CA GLY A 196 -1.44 -15.36 13.72
C GLY A 196 -0.52 -14.46 12.94
N LEU A 197 0.07 -13.46 13.61
CA LEU A 197 1.17 -12.66 13.12
C LEU A 197 2.46 -13.20 13.71
N VAL A 198 3.36 -13.71 12.87
CA VAL A 198 4.71 -14.12 13.29
C VAL A 198 5.66 -12.94 13.13
N THR A 199 6.33 -12.60 14.22
CA THR A 199 7.37 -11.56 14.27
C THR A 199 8.38 -11.86 15.37
N SER A 200 9.67 -11.68 15.11
CA SER A 200 10.75 -11.95 16.07
C SER A 200 10.68 -13.36 16.67
N ALA A 201 10.27 -14.36 15.87
CA ALA A 201 10.05 -15.75 16.26
C ALA A 201 8.92 -15.98 17.29
N HIS A 202 8.04 -14.99 17.52
CA HIS A 202 6.84 -15.11 18.36
C HIS A 202 5.58 -15.15 17.50
N VAL A 203 4.55 -15.83 17.99
CA VAL A 203 3.21 -15.86 17.40
C VAL A 203 2.30 -14.94 18.20
N ASN A 204 1.73 -13.93 17.53
CA ASN A 204 0.76 -13.01 18.12
C ASN A 204 -0.61 -13.28 17.50
N LEU A 205 -1.62 -13.62 18.29
CA LEU A 205 -2.98 -13.79 17.78
C LEU A 205 -3.63 -12.45 17.48
N LEU A 206 -4.28 -12.37 16.32
CA LEU A 206 -4.97 -11.18 15.82
C LEU A 206 -6.49 -11.34 16.00
N GLY A 207 -7.12 -10.32 16.57
CA GLY A 207 -8.57 -10.22 16.71
C GLY A 207 -9.25 -9.65 15.46
N ASN A 208 -10.57 -9.51 15.51
CA ASN A 208 -11.39 -9.07 14.38
C ASN A 208 -11.16 -7.61 13.95
N ASN A 209 -10.61 -6.76 14.82
CA ASN A 209 -10.30 -5.35 14.47
C ASN A 209 -8.81 -5.14 14.14
N ALA A 210 -8.04 -6.25 14.06
CA ALA A 210 -6.62 -6.24 13.73
C ALA A 210 -6.37 -6.36 12.21
N ARG A 211 -5.10 -6.50 11.83
CA ARG A 211 -4.73 -6.91 10.47
C ARG A 211 -5.40 -8.23 10.11
N CYS A 212 -5.61 -8.45 8.83
CA CYS A 212 -6.28 -9.65 8.31
C CYS A 212 -7.74 -9.82 8.79
N SER A 213 -8.39 -8.75 9.30
CA SER A 213 -9.80 -8.77 9.70
C SER A 213 -10.74 -9.22 8.57
N LEU A 214 -10.32 -9.05 7.32
CA LEU A 214 -11.00 -9.55 6.12
C LEU A 214 -11.33 -11.05 6.24
N ILE A 215 -10.45 -11.85 6.90
CA ILE A 215 -10.65 -13.31 7.08
C ILE A 215 -11.91 -13.60 7.89
N SER A 216 -12.11 -12.87 8.99
CA SER A 216 -13.25 -13.11 9.87
C SER A 216 -14.46 -12.27 9.51
N ASN A 217 -14.26 -11.00 9.22
CA ASN A 217 -15.39 -10.07 9.08
C ASN A 217 -16.07 -10.18 7.72
N GLU A 218 -15.30 -10.43 6.66
CA GLU A 218 -15.84 -10.46 5.30
C GLU A 218 -15.86 -11.87 4.70
N PHE A 219 -14.79 -12.67 4.86
CA PHE A 219 -14.74 -14.05 4.37
C PHE A 219 -15.56 -15.03 5.21
N GLY A 220 -15.91 -14.68 6.45
CA GLY A 220 -16.88 -15.42 7.25
C GLY A 220 -16.30 -16.56 8.10
N PHE A 221 -14.98 -16.66 8.27
CA PHE A 221 -14.39 -17.58 9.24
C PHE A 221 -14.68 -17.12 10.68
N GLN A 222 -14.99 -18.05 11.57
CA GLN A 222 -15.18 -17.78 12.99
C GLN A 222 -13.81 -17.64 13.68
N ASN A 223 -13.32 -16.41 13.87
CA ASN A 223 -12.08 -16.18 14.61
C ASN A 223 -12.30 -16.45 16.12
N ILE A 224 -11.74 -17.54 16.64
CA ILE A 224 -11.87 -17.93 18.05
C ILE A 224 -10.96 -17.13 18.99
N ALA A 225 -10.11 -16.23 18.45
CA ALA A 225 -9.35 -15.23 19.18
C ALA A 225 -9.86 -13.79 18.88
N SER A 226 -11.14 -13.61 18.62
CA SER A 226 -11.77 -12.37 18.13
C SER A 226 -11.49 -11.12 18.98
N LYS A 227 -11.21 -11.28 20.29
CA LYS A 227 -10.92 -10.19 21.25
C LYS A 227 -9.42 -9.90 21.42
N ALA A 228 -8.53 -10.55 20.67
CA ALA A 228 -7.10 -10.28 20.75
C ALA A 228 -6.78 -8.86 20.27
N ASN A 229 -5.67 -8.28 20.78
CA ASN A 229 -5.33 -6.86 20.57
C ASN A 229 -5.18 -6.49 19.07
N ALA A 230 -5.62 -5.27 18.74
CA ALA A 230 -5.87 -4.83 17.37
C ALA A 230 -4.64 -4.70 16.45
N ASN A 231 -3.45 -4.32 16.92
CA ASN A 231 -2.37 -3.93 15.99
C ASN A 231 -1.33 -5.02 15.73
N HIS A 232 -0.84 -5.66 16.77
CA HIS A 232 0.21 -6.68 16.69
C HIS A 232 -0.20 -7.99 17.36
N GLY A 233 -1.44 -8.07 17.84
CA GLY A 233 -1.96 -9.22 18.57
C GLY A 233 -1.40 -9.35 20.00
N ASN A 234 -1.81 -10.42 20.68
CA ASN A 234 -1.22 -10.82 21.95
C ASN A 234 -0.28 -11.99 21.70
N GLU A 235 0.93 -11.93 22.27
CA GLU A 235 1.84 -13.08 22.25
C GLU A 235 1.16 -14.31 22.82
N SER A 236 1.25 -15.41 22.11
CA SER A 236 0.56 -16.65 22.42
C SER A 236 1.53 -17.81 22.48
N SER A 237 1.38 -18.63 23.52
CA SER A 237 2.15 -19.86 23.61
C SER A 237 1.60 -20.93 22.64
N PHE A 238 2.45 -21.88 22.26
CA PHE A 238 2.03 -23.01 21.43
C PHE A 238 1.03 -23.92 22.13
N GLU A 239 1.05 -24.00 23.48
CA GLU A 239 0.06 -24.69 24.28
C GLU A 239 -1.32 -24.05 24.12
N LEU A 240 -1.39 -22.72 24.11
CA LEU A 240 -2.64 -22.00 23.86
C LEU A 240 -3.17 -22.27 22.45
N LEU A 241 -2.31 -22.26 21.44
CA LEU A 241 -2.70 -22.59 20.06
C LEU A 241 -3.27 -24.02 19.98
N LEU A 242 -2.60 -24.99 20.60
CA LEU A 242 -3.07 -26.38 20.67
C LEU A 242 -4.40 -26.50 21.43
N LYS A 243 -4.57 -25.78 22.53
CA LYS A 243 -5.82 -25.76 23.32
C LYS A 243 -7.00 -25.19 22.53
N LEU A 244 -6.76 -24.12 21.76
CA LEU A 244 -7.77 -23.48 20.89
C LEU A 244 -8.14 -24.36 19.71
N ASN A 245 -7.19 -25.07 19.12
CA ASN A 245 -7.33 -26.15 18.13
C ASN A 245 -8.31 -25.83 16.98
N PRO A 246 -8.07 -24.78 16.18
CA PRO A 246 -8.96 -24.32 15.12
C PRO A 246 -9.03 -25.28 13.92
N ASP A 247 -10.06 -25.11 13.07
CA ASP A 247 -10.13 -25.77 11.76
C ASP A 247 -9.08 -25.22 10.78
N TYR A 248 -8.84 -23.89 10.81
CA TYR A 248 -7.85 -23.20 10.00
C TYR A 248 -6.93 -22.34 10.86
N PHE A 249 -5.65 -22.29 10.49
CA PHE A 249 -4.71 -21.36 11.09
C PHE A 249 -4.05 -20.52 9.99
N PHE A 250 -4.47 -19.26 9.86
CA PHE A 250 -3.91 -18.30 8.91
C PHE A 250 -2.71 -17.61 9.55
N VAL A 251 -1.57 -17.60 8.84
CA VAL A 251 -0.28 -17.16 9.37
C VAL A 251 0.28 -16.06 8.50
N LEU A 252 0.39 -14.85 9.03
CA LEU A 252 1.05 -13.72 8.42
C LEU A 252 2.49 -13.58 8.94
N ASP A 253 3.48 -13.79 8.08
CA ASP A 253 4.90 -13.60 8.38
C ASP A 253 5.30 -12.14 8.17
N ARG A 254 5.32 -11.36 9.27
CA ARG A 254 5.69 -9.95 9.22
C ARG A 254 7.15 -9.74 8.85
N ASP A 255 8.02 -10.56 9.41
CA ASP A 255 9.46 -10.37 9.21
C ASP A 255 9.86 -10.67 7.75
N SER A 256 9.21 -11.66 7.12
CA SER A 256 9.30 -11.88 5.67
C SER A 256 8.70 -10.73 4.86
N ALA A 257 7.56 -10.15 5.29
CA ALA A 257 6.94 -9.03 4.59
C ALA A 257 7.86 -7.80 4.50
N ILE A 258 8.64 -7.53 5.53
CA ILE A 258 9.56 -6.38 5.59
C ILE A 258 11.01 -6.75 5.26
N ALA A 259 11.24 -7.96 4.75
CA ALA A 259 12.57 -8.50 4.42
C ALA A 259 13.59 -8.31 5.56
N ARG A 260 13.18 -8.63 6.81
CA ARG A 260 14.03 -8.43 8.00
C ARG A 260 15.25 -9.36 7.97
N PRO A 261 16.48 -8.83 7.97
CA PRO A 261 17.68 -9.66 7.93
C PRO A 261 17.78 -10.60 9.13
N GLY A 262 18.13 -11.88 8.89
CA GLY A 262 18.35 -12.87 9.94
C GLY A 262 17.09 -13.35 10.67
N ALA A 263 15.89 -12.94 10.24
CA ALA A 263 14.64 -13.40 10.85
C ALA A 263 14.37 -14.87 10.47
N ARG A 264 13.81 -15.63 11.43
CA ARG A 264 13.27 -16.96 11.16
C ARG A 264 11.94 -16.82 10.45
N VAL A 265 11.76 -17.55 9.35
CA VAL A 265 10.47 -17.58 8.64
C VAL A 265 9.38 -18.26 9.49
N ALA A 266 8.14 -17.84 9.30
CA ALA A 266 7.02 -18.33 10.12
C ALA A 266 6.90 -19.87 10.09
N ARG A 267 7.22 -20.50 8.96
CA ARG A 267 7.19 -21.98 8.85
C ARG A 267 8.16 -22.66 9.80
N ASP A 268 9.35 -22.11 10.00
CA ASP A 268 10.33 -22.65 10.95
C ASP A 268 9.95 -22.38 12.40
N VAL A 269 9.30 -21.24 12.68
CA VAL A 269 8.79 -20.91 14.01
C VAL A 269 7.69 -21.87 14.44
N LEU A 270 6.81 -22.23 13.50
CA LEU A 270 5.67 -23.15 13.78
C LEU A 270 6.04 -24.64 13.68
N ASN A 271 7.28 -24.98 13.31
CA ASN A 271 7.74 -26.36 13.24
C ASN A 271 8.07 -26.90 14.64
N ASN A 272 7.06 -27.32 15.38
CA ASN A 272 7.21 -27.93 16.71
C ASN A 272 6.06 -28.94 17.00
N GLU A 273 6.29 -29.81 18.00
CA GLU A 273 5.38 -30.92 18.31
C GLU A 273 3.96 -30.47 18.72
N LEU A 274 3.81 -29.32 19.38
CA LEU A 274 2.50 -28.84 19.80
C LEU A 274 1.67 -28.40 18.60
N VAL A 275 2.30 -27.68 17.66
CA VAL A 275 1.64 -27.25 16.43
C VAL A 275 1.27 -28.43 15.54
N THR A 276 2.12 -29.47 15.43
CA THR A 276 1.82 -30.66 14.62
C THR A 276 0.61 -31.45 15.15
N ARG A 277 0.28 -31.31 16.44
CA ARG A 277 -0.88 -31.93 17.05
C ARG A 277 -2.20 -31.19 16.84
N MET A 278 -2.15 -29.93 16.37
CA MET A 278 -3.35 -29.14 16.08
C MET A 278 -4.16 -29.77 14.93
N LYS A 279 -5.49 -29.62 14.95
CA LYS A 279 -6.39 -30.05 13.86
C LYS A 279 -5.97 -29.40 12.53
N ALA A 280 -5.77 -28.08 12.53
CA ALA A 280 -5.32 -27.34 11.35
C ALA A 280 -4.02 -27.89 10.73
N SER A 281 -3.07 -28.38 11.57
CA SER A 281 -1.83 -29.00 11.08
C SER A 281 -2.08 -30.36 10.44
N ARG A 282 -2.84 -31.23 11.12
CA ARG A 282 -3.14 -32.60 10.64
C ARG A 282 -3.96 -32.61 9.36
N GLU A 283 -4.76 -31.59 9.12
CA GLU A 283 -5.61 -31.42 7.94
C GLU A 283 -4.97 -30.56 6.84
N ASN A 284 -3.67 -30.19 6.98
CA ASN A 284 -2.95 -29.29 6.06
C ASN A 284 -3.63 -27.92 5.89
N ARG A 285 -4.22 -27.39 6.96
CA ARG A 285 -4.96 -26.12 7.00
C ARG A 285 -4.21 -25.02 7.79
N ILE A 286 -2.88 -25.15 7.93
CA ILE A 286 -2.02 -24.03 8.30
C ILE A 286 -1.68 -23.28 7.02
N ILE A 287 -2.29 -22.11 6.84
CA ILE A 287 -2.25 -21.32 5.62
C ILE A 287 -1.28 -20.16 5.81
N TYR A 288 -0.16 -20.19 5.10
CA TYR A 288 0.80 -19.10 5.10
C TYR A 288 0.36 -18.06 4.07
N LEU A 289 -0.08 -16.91 4.55
CA LEU A 289 -0.55 -15.80 3.74
C LEU A 289 0.61 -15.14 2.99
N THR A 290 0.38 -14.60 1.79
CA THR A 290 1.39 -13.89 1.00
C THR A 290 1.82 -12.60 1.71
N PRO A 291 3.03 -12.54 2.33
CA PRO A 291 3.32 -11.54 3.37
C PRO A 291 3.22 -10.10 2.87
N ALA A 292 3.74 -9.80 1.68
CA ALA A 292 3.76 -8.43 1.15
C ALA A 292 2.36 -7.90 0.83
N ALA A 293 1.46 -8.74 0.29
CA ALA A 293 0.09 -8.36 -0.01
C ALA A 293 -0.68 -8.03 1.29
N TRP A 294 -0.65 -8.93 2.28
CA TRP A 294 -1.38 -8.79 3.53
C TRP A 294 -0.80 -7.76 4.50
N TYR A 295 0.52 -7.47 4.43
CA TYR A 295 1.18 -6.60 5.40
C TYR A 295 1.51 -5.20 4.88
N LEU A 296 1.93 -5.08 3.61
CA LEU A 296 2.41 -3.82 3.05
C LEU A 296 1.41 -3.14 2.14
N ALA A 297 0.73 -3.90 1.27
CA ALA A 297 -0.07 -3.39 0.17
C ALA A 297 -1.58 -3.70 0.31
N GLU A 298 -2.05 -4.09 1.51
CA GLU A 298 -3.48 -4.27 1.79
C GLU A 298 -4.29 -3.06 1.29
N GLY A 299 -5.26 -3.30 0.40
CA GLY A 299 -6.07 -2.26 -0.24
C GLY A 299 -5.63 -1.88 -1.67
N GLY A 300 -4.52 -2.42 -2.18
CA GLY A 300 -4.19 -2.36 -3.61
C GLY A 300 -4.92 -3.45 -4.40
N VAL A 301 -5.21 -3.24 -5.68
CA VAL A 301 -6.02 -4.17 -6.49
C VAL A 301 -5.33 -5.52 -6.64
N THR A 302 -4.04 -5.53 -6.99
CA THR A 302 -3.27 -6.78 -7.13
C THR A 302 -3.10 -7.47 -5.77
N ALA A 303 -2.85 -6.71 -4.69
CA ALA A 303 -2.77 -7.26 -3.35
C ALA A 303 -4.09 -7.92 -2.93
N MET A 304 -5.23 -7.27 -3.16
CA MET A 304 -6.55 -7.85 -2.89
C MET A 304 -6.77 -9.13 -3.68
N ASN A 305 -6.39 -9.16 -4.96
CA ASN A 305 -6.47 -10.38 -5.77
C ASN A 305 -5.62 -11.52 -5.16
N ILE A 306 -4.40 -11.24 -4.71
CA ILE A 306 -3.53 -12.22 -4.03
C ILE A 306 -4.17 -12.69 -2.73
N MET A 307 -4.72 -11.77 -1.93
CA MET A 307 -5.38 -12.08 -0.66
C MET A 307 -6.59 -13.00 -0.84
N PHE A 308 -7.42 -12.73 -1.83
CA PHE A 308 -8.54 -13.62 -2.20
C PHE A 308 -8.03 -14.99 -2.66
N THR A 309 -7.01 -15.00 -3.51
CA THR A 309 -6.39 -16.23 -4.03
C THR A 309 -5.81 -17.11 -2.91
N ASP A 310 -5.16 -16.53 -1.90
CA ASP A 310 -4.66 -17.27 -0.73
C ASP A 310 -5.79 -18.01 0.00
N ILE A 311 -6.96 -17.38 0.12
CA ILE A 311 -8.13 -17.97 0.80
C ILE A 311 -8.86 -18.99 -0.09
N GLU A 312 -9.01 -18.69 -1.38
CA GLU A 312 -9.62 -19.62 -2.35
C GLU A 312 -8.84 -20.92 -2.43
N ARG A 313 -7.51 -20.88 -2.46
CA ARG A 313 -6.64 -22.06 -2.41
C ARG A 313 -6.84 -22.84 -1.12
N ALA A 314 -6.90 -22.14 0.02
CA ALA A 314 -7.13 -22.77 1.32
C ALA A 314 -8.48 -23.54 1.36
N LEU A 315 -9.48 -23.06 0.64
CA LEU A 315 -10.84 -23.63 0.58
C LEU A 315 -11.06 -24.60 -0.60
N GLY A 316 -10.05 -24.79 -1.47
CA GLY A 316 -10.17 -25.62 -2.66
C GLY A 316 -11.16 -25.06 -3.70
N LEU A 317 -11.22 -23.75 -3.86
CA LEU A 317 -12.05 -23.05 -4.85
C LEU A 317 -11.29 -22.73 -6.16
N GLN A 318 -10.03 -23.13 -6.27
CA GLN A 318 -9.18 -22.99 -7.48
C GLN A 318 -8.82 -24.34 -8.04
#